data_f2cd08857eca0ef191e1414f440dcf66
#
_entry.id   f2cd08857eca0ef191e1414f440dcf66
#
_cell.length_a   1.000
_cell.length_b   1.000
_cell.length_c   1.000
_cell.angle_alpha   90.00
_cell.angle_beta   90.00
_cell.angle_gamma   90.00
#
_symmetry.space_group_name_H-M   'P 1'
#
loop_
_entity.id
_entity.type
_entity.pdbx_description
1 polymer ?
#
loop_
_entity_poly.entity_id
_entity_poly.type
_entity_poly.pdbx_seq_one_letter_code
_entity_poly.pdbx_strand_id
1 'polypeptide(L)'
;MDYYGYYTLLKTKDGTHILTVPEDKDIPDNIDEDIVVLKQPADGIYLVSSAVMDMFRELNALDCIQFSGQKAENWYIDEAKEAMEQGKMLYAGKYSSPDYELLVSKKCSLAIENSMILHSPEVKEMLVYFNIPVMIEYSSYESHPLGRVEWIKFFGALTGKEKEAEEAFKKQAEIVDQVTAKEKTDKTVGFFYITSNGLVQVRQSSDYIPKMIELAGGKYIFENLGDSDSKRSTMNMQVEEFYNGAKDADFLIYNSTVDGGVKSINELVKKCPVLADFKAVKSGNVWCTERDVYQQSMSIGYLIEDIHNMLQGADDKEINYLYRLN
;
A
#
# COMPACT_ATOMS: atom_id res chain seq x y z
N MET A 1 12.88 1.11 -15.22
CA MET A 1 12.80 -0.08 -16.10
C MET A 1 13.38 0.28 -17.44
N ASP A 2 14.23 -0.57 -18.01
CA ASP A 2 14.85 -0.38 -19.32
C ASP A 2 14.47 -1.56 -20.24
N TYR A 3 14.05 -1.26 -21.45
CA TYR A 3 13.56 -2.26 -22.41
C TYR A 3 14.63 -2.55 -23.45
N TYR A 4 14.95 -3.83 -23.66
CA TYR A 4 15.95 -4.31 -24.60
C TYR A 4 15.33 -5.36 -25.54
N GLY A 5 14.50 -4.89 -26.48
CA GLY A 5 13.74 -5.79 -27.37
C GLY A 5 12.70 -6.59 -26.59
N TYR A 6 12.99 -7.88 -26.37
CA TYR A 6 12.10 -8.78 -25.62
C TYR A 6 12.38 -8.80 -24.13
N TYR A 7 13.48 -8.22 -23.68
CA TYR A 7 13.94 -8.28 -22.31
C TYR A 7 13.63 -6.97 -21.59
N THR A 8 13.31 -7.07 -20.31
CA THR A 8 13.12 -5.89 -19.46
C THR A 8 14.07 -5.95 -18.28
N LEU A 9 14.92 -4.94 -18.14
CA LEU A 9 15.77 -4.78 -16.97
C LEU A 9 15.07 -3.93 -15.93
N LEU A 10 14.74 -4.55 -14.83
CA LEU A 10 14.14 -3.93 -13.65
C LEU A 10 15.26 -3.46 -12.71
N LYS A 11 15.19 -2.21 -12.26
CA LYS A 11 16.17 -1.61 -11.35
C LYS A 11 15.46 -1.04 -10.15
N THR A 12 15.85 -1.46 -8.97
CA THR A 12 15.34 -0.90 -7.72
C THR A 12 16.34 0.08 -7.12
N LYS A 13 15.87 0.93 -6.21
CA LYS A 13 16.66 2.00 -5.60
C LYS A 13 17.86 1.49 -4.78
N ASP A 14 17.77 0.28 -4.25
CA ASP A 14 18.84 -0.36 -3.46
C ASP A 14 19.91 -1.04 -4.32
N GLY A 15 19.83 -0.88 -5.65
CA GLY A 15 20.82 -1.41 -6.60
C GLY A 15 20.53 -2.85 -7.05
N THR A 16 19.38 -3.43 -6.68
CA THR A 16 19.00 -4.75 -7.22
C THR A 16 18.61 -4.62 -8.68
N HIS A 17 19.19 -5.47 -9.54
CA HIS A 17 18.91 -5.56 -10.96
C HIS A 17 18.28 -6.92 -11.28
N ILE A 18 17.15 -6.92 -11.96
CA ILE A 18 16.46 -8.14 -12.40
C ILE A 18 16.20 -8.04 -13.90
N LEU A 19 16.72 -8.99 -14.66
CA LEU A 19 16.42 -9.15 -16.09
C LEU A 19 15.29 -10.14 -16.25
N THR A 20 14.15 -9.68 -16.75
CA THR A 20 13.05 -10.59 -17.11
C THR A 20 13.20 -11.04 -18.55
N VAL A 21 13.05 -12.35 -18.75
CA VAL A 21 13.24 -13.03 -20.03
C VAL A 21 11.95 -13.80 -20.35
N PRO A 22 11.27 -13.52 -21.48
CA PRO A 22 10.11 -14.31 -21.89
C PRO A 22 10.40 -15.81 -21.92
N GLU A 23 9.41 -16.64 -21.64
CA GLU A 23 9.56 -18.10 -21.53
C GLU A 23 10.15 -18.69 -22.81
N ASP A 24 9.70 -18.22 -23.98
CA ASP A 24 10.09 -18.68 -25.31
C ASP A 24 11.43 -18.11 -25.84
N LYS A 25 12.09 -17.23 -25.08
CA LYS A 25 13.36 -16.59 -25.47
C LYS A 25 14.55 -17.18 -24.73
N ASP A 26 15.69 -17.25 -25.39
CA ASP A 26 16.96 -17.61 -24.74
C ASP A 26 17.45 -16.49 -23.82
N ILE A 27 18.18 -16.88 -22.78
CA ILE A 27 18.86 -15.90 -21.92
C ILE A 27 19.99 -15.27 -22.74
N PRO A 28 20.12 -13.93 -22.76
CA PRO A 28 21.19 -13.27 -23.50
C PRO A 28 22.59 -13.71 -23.02
N ASP A 29 23.56 -13.74 -23.92
CA ASP A 29 24.96 -13.93 -23.58
C ASP A 29 25.53 -12.68 -22.89
N ASN A 30 26.55 -12.87 -22.05
CA ASN A 30 27.32 -11.80 -21.39
C ASN A 30 26.47 -10.88 -20.47
N ILE A 31 25.61 -11.47 -19.65
CA ILE A 31 24.91 -10.76 -18.58
C ILE A 31 25.89 -10.54 -17.41
N ASP A 32 25.89 -9.34 -16.82
CA ASP A 32 26.69 -9.04 -15.65
C ASP A 32 26.27 -9.95 -14.47
N GLU A 33 27.25 -10.41 -13.68
CA GLU A 33 27.05 -11.41 -12.61
C GLU A 33 26.13 -10.91 -11.48
N ASP A 34 25.97 -9.59 -11.34
CA ASP A 34 25.09 -8.96 -10.35
C ASP A 34 23.62 -8.87 -10.80
N ILE A 35 23.31 -9.24 -12.04
CA ILE A 35 21.95 -9.24 -12.58
C ILE A 35 21.27 -10.59 -12.30
N VAL A 36 20.16 -10.53 -11.57
CA VAL A 36 19.28 -11.68 -11.39
C VAL A 36 18.46 -11.92 -12.65
N VAL A 37 18.56 -13.11 -13.22
CA VAL A 37 17.77 -13.48 -14.42
C VAL A 37 16.56 -14.29 -14.02
N LEU A 38 15.36 -13.82 -14.40
CA LEU A 38 14.10 -14.52 -14.17
C LEU A 38 13.37 -14.77 -15.48
N LYS A 39 12.95 -16.00 -15.70
CA LYS A 39 12.02 -16.34 -16.80
C LYS A 39 10.62 -15.87 -16.45
N GLN A 40 9.90 -15.36 -17.46
CA GLN A 40 8.47 -15.00 -17.32
C GLN A 40 7.59 -16.23 -17.66
N PRO A 41 6.47 -16.41 -16.91
CA PRO A 41 6.17 -15.72 -15.67
C PRO A 41 7.11 -16.14 -14.53
N ALA A 42 7.59 -15.19 -13.73
CA ALA A 42 8.32 -15.53 -12.51
C ALA A 42 7.38 -16.29 -11.57
N ASP A 43 7.76 -17.48 -11.15
CA ASP A 43 7.02 -18.34 -10.24
C ASP A 43 7.81 -18.60 -8.94
N GLY A 44 7.20 -19.25 -7.96
CA GLY A 44 7.88 -19.54 -6.70
C GLY A 44 8.23 -18.28 -5.89
N ILE A 45 7.48 -17.21 -6.03
CA ILE A 45 7.73 -15.94 -5.34
C ILE A 45 7.34 -16.04 -3.86
N TYR A 46 8.21 -15.56 -2.98
CA TYR A 46 7.92 -15.23 -1.58
C TYR A 46 7.55 -13.76 -1.48
N LEU A 47 6.26 -13.47 -1.21
CA LEU A 47 5.74 -12.12 -1.10
C LEU A 47 5.50 -11.74 0.35
N VAL A 48 6.22 -10.69 0.80
CA VAL A 48 6.10 -10.13 2.15
C VAL A 48 5.28 -8.84 2.18
N SER A 49 5.34 -8.05 1.11
CA SER A 49 4.58 -6.81 1.02
C SER A 49 3.09 -7.05 0.77
N SER A 50 2.25 -6.69 1.75
CA SER A 50 0.80 -6.90 1.66
C SER A 50 0.12 -6.05 0.58
N ALA A 51 0.63 -4.83 0.33
CA ALA A 51 0.08 -3.95 -0.71
C ALA A 51 0.31 -4.49 -2.13
N VAL A 52 1.35 -5.29 -2.33
CA VAL A 52 1.71 -5.85 -3.64
C VAL A 52 0.82 -7.03 -4.03
N MET A 53 0.23 -7.74 -3.06
CA MET A 53 -0.67 -8.87 -3.34
C MET A 53 -1.84 -8.45 -4.25
N ASP A 54 -2.40 -7.27 -4.03
CA ASP A 54 -3.50 -6.73 -4.84
C ASP A 54 -3.07 -6.45 -6.29
N MET A 55 -1.82 -6.06 -6.50
CA MET A 55 -1.27 -5.88 -7.85
C MET A 55 -1.16 -7.22 -8.60
N PHE A 56 -0.72 -8.29 -7.92
CA PHE A 56 -0.71 -9.63 -8.51
C PHE A 56 -2.12 -10.16 -8.76
N ARG A 57 -3.09 -9.86 -7.90
CA ARG A 57 -4.50 -10.18 -8.11
C ARG A 57 -5.04 -9.48 -9.36
N GLU A 58 -4.80 -8.19 -9.48
CA GLU A 58 -5.26 -7.39 -10.64
C GLU A 58 -4.65 -7.90 -11.95
N LEU A 59 -3.41 -8.38 -11.91
CA LEU A 59 -2.73 -9.00 -13.06
C LEU A 59 -3.19 -10.43 -13.36
N ASN A 60 -4.08 -11.03 -12.57
CA ASN A 60 -4.39 -12.46 -12.62
C ASN A 60 -3.11 -13.33 -12.56
N ALA A 61 -2.19 -12.97 -11.67
CA ALA A 61 -0.87 -13.59 -11.51
C ALA A 61 -0.61 -14.09 -10.07
N LEU A 62 -1.65 -14.33 -9.28
CA LEU A 62 -1.51 -14.86 -7.92
C LEU A 62 -0.82 -16.24 -7.88
N ASP A 63 -0.94 -17.02 -8.94
CA ASP A 63 -0.27 -18.33 -9.06
C ASP A 63 1.27 -18.22 -9.09
N CYS A 64 1.81 -17.02 -9.38
CA CYS A 64 3.25 -16.74 -9.27
C CYS A 64 3.74 -16.73 -7.82
N ILE A 65 2.83 -16.47 -6.86
CA ILE A 65 3.14 -16.33 -5.43
C ILE A 65 2.93 -17.70 -4.75
N GLN A 66 4.02 -18.36 -4.47
CA GLN A 66 3.98 -19.65 -3.76
C GLN A 66 4.06 -19.47 -2.24
N PHE A 67 4.64 -18.38 -1.76
CA PHE A 67 4.86 -18.15 -0.35
C PHE A 67 4.38 -16.77 0.08
N SER A 68 3.69 -16.71 1.23
CA SER A 68 3.17 -15.49 1.82
C SER A 68 3.90 -15.14 3.11
N GLY A 69 4.23 -13.86 3.27
CA GLY A 69 4.72 -13.29 4.52
C GLY A 69 3.64 -13.10 5.59
N GLN A 70 2.37 -13.32 5.23
CA GLN A 70 1.23 -13.23 6.12
C GLN A 70 0.44 -14.53 6.15
N LYS A 71 -0.22 -14.80 7.29
CA LYS A 71 -1.15 -15.93 7.43
C LYS A 71 -2.48 -15.62 6.73
N ALA A 72 -3.22 -16.68 6.34
CA ALA A 72 -4.51 -16.58 5.67
C ALA A 72 -5.51 -15.66 6.40
N GLU A 73 -5.55 -15.72 7.73
CA GLU A 73 -6.44 -14.92 8.58
C GLU A 73 -6.20 -13.40 8.50
N ASN A 74 -5.02 -12.97 8.02
CA ASN A 74 -4.63 -11.56 7.89
C ASN A 74 -4.86 -11.01 6.48
N TRP A 75 -5.30 -11.84 5.53
CA TRP A 75 -5.64 -11.38 4.21
C TRP A 75 -7.11 -10.94 4.12
N TYR A 76 -7.33 -9.78 3.56
CA TYR A 76 -8.64 -9.26 3.14
C TYR A 76 -8.89 -9.49 1.64
N ILE A 77 -7.87 -9.92 0.89
CA ILE A 77 -7.96 -10.33 -0.52
C ILE A 77 -8.42 -11.79 -0.51
N ASP A 78 -9.68 -12.03 -0.88
CA ASP A 78 -10.32 -13.34 -0.78
C ASP A 78 -9.58 -14.40 -1.61
N GLU A 79 -9.12 -14.06 -2.82
CA GLU A 79 -8.38 -14.97 -3.70
C GLU A 79 -7.05 -15.41 -3.08
N ALA A 80 -6.33 -14.52 -2.38
CA ALA A 80 -5.10 -14.85 -1.67
C ALA A 80 -5.39 -15.76 -0.47
N LYS A 81 -6.45 -15.48 0.26
CA LYS A 81 -6.90 -16.30 1.39
C LYS A 81 -7.29 -17.69 0.94
N GLU A 82 -8.09 -17.82 -0.13
CA GLU A 82 -8.50 -19.09 -0.72
C GLU A 82 -7.28 -19.90 -1.22
N ALA A 83 -6.31 -19.24 -1.89
CA ALA A 83 -5.09 -19.89 -2.34
C ALA A 83 -4.30 -20.52 -1.16
N MET A 84 -4.25 -19.81 -0.02
CA MET A 84 -3.62 -20.34 1.19
C MET A 84 -4.42 -21.48 1.83
N GLU A 85 -5.73 -21.36 1.92
CA GLU A 85 -6.61 -22.41 2.48
C GLU A 85 -6.57 -23.70 1.63
N GLN A 86 -6.39 -23.56 0.32
CA GLN A 86 -6.20 -24.68 -0.62
C GLN A 86 -4.76 -25.23 -0.64
N GLY A 87 -3.83 -24.65 0.10
CA GLY A 87 -2.42 -25.04 0.13
C GLY A 87 -1.63 -24.71 -1.15
N LYS A 88 -2.17 -23.86 -2.03
CA LYS A 88 -1.47 -23.38 -3.23
C LYS A 88 -0.45 -22.30 -2.88
N MET A 89 -0.73 -21.49 -1.86
CA MET A 89 0.15 -20.48 -1.29
C MET A 89 0.43 -20.85 0.17
N LEU A 90 1.70 -20.88 0.58
CA LEU A 90 2.12 -21.32 1.91
C LEU A 90 2.57 -20.12 2.75
N TYR A 91 2.26 -20.13 4.04
CA TYR A 91 2.86 -19.18 4.95
C TYR A 91 4.32 -19.54 5.20
N ALA A 92 5.24 -18.64 4.85
CA ALA A 92 6.68 -18.83 4.99
C ALA A 92 7.35 -17.86 5.98
N GLY A 93 6.61 -17.42 6.99
CA GLY A 93 7.13 -16.46 7.99
C GLY A 93 7.02 -15.01 7.52
N LYS A 94 7.30 -14.08 8.44
CA LYS A 94 7.29 -12.61 8.18
C LYS A 94 8.70 -12.12 7.82
N TYR A 95 8.82 -10.88 7.34
CA TYR A 95 10.07 -10.22 6.93
C TYR A 95 11.25 -10.41 7.92
N SER A 96 10.99 -10.47 9.22
CA SER A 96 12.03 -10.58 10.25
C SER A 96 12.30 -12.02 10.71
N SER A 97 11.59 -13.01 10.18
CA SER A 97 11.73 -14.43 10.55
C SER A 97 11.11 -15.32 9.48
N PRO A 98 11.72 -15.40 8.28
CA PRO A 98 11.31 -16.31 7.23
C PRO A 98 11.59 -17.78 7.61
N ASP A 99 10.80 -18.68 7.05
CA ASP A 99 11.05 -20.13 7.10
C ASP A 99 12.02 -20.49 5.95
N TYR A 100 13.31 -20.36 6.20
CA TYR A 100 14.35 -20.65 5.21
C TYR A 100 14.31 -22.08 4.69
N GLU A 101 13.99 -23.06 5.56
CA GLU A 101 13.91 -24.46 5.17
C GLU A 101 12.80 -24.67 4.15
N LEU A 102 11.63 -24.12 4.40
CA LEU A 102 10.51 -24.16 3.47
C LEU A 102 10.85 -23.48 2.14
N LEU A 103 11.40 -22.27 2.18
CA LEU A 103 11.75 -21.49 0.98
C LEU A 103 12.76 -22.23 0.12
N VAL A 104 13.82 -22.79 0.71
CA VAL A 104 14.86 -23.52 0.01
C VAL A 104 14.33 -24.85 -0.54
N SER A 105 13.64 -25.64 0.29
CA SER A 105 13.13 -26.97 -0.10
C SER A 105 12.12 -26.91 -1.25
N LYS A 106 11.37 -25.82 -1.34
CA LYS A 106 10.37 -25.57 -2.38
C LYS A 106 10.88 -24.67 -3.52
N LYS A 107 12.19 -24.35 -3.53
CA LYS A 107 12.86 -23.59 -4.59
C LYS A 107 12.28 -22.19 -4.81
N CYS A 108 12.16 -21.39 -3.74
CA CYS A 108 11.80 -19.98 -3.86
C CYS A 108 12.72 -19.28 -4.88
N SER A 109 12.15 -18.63 -5.87
CA SER A 109 12.89 -18.01 -6.98
C SER A 109 13.20 -16.53 -6.74
N LEU A 110 12.38 -15.83 -5.94
CA LEU A 110 12.49 -14.42 -5.64
C LEU A 110 11.77 -14.11 -4.32
N ALA A 111 12.41 -13.37 -3.44
CA ALA A 111 11.75 -12.74 -2.30
C ALA A 111 11.41 -11.28 -2.64
N ILE A 112 10.12 -10.93 -2.61
CA ILE A 112 9.64 -9.54 -2.73
C ILE A 112 9.35 -9.03 -1.32
N GLU A 113 10.29 -8.24 -0.82
CA GLU A 113 10.26 -7.69 0.52
C GLU A 113 9.77 -6.23 0.53
N ASN A 114 9.20 -5.81 1.63
CA ASN A 114 8.97 -4.40 1.87
C ASN A 114 10.18 -3.75 2.57
N SER A 115 10.17 -2.43 2.70
CA SER A 115 11.28 -1.69 3.31
C SER A 115 11.57 -2.03 4.78
N MET A 116 10.69 -2.77 5.46
CA MET A 116 10.94 -3.22 6.85
C MET A 116 12.13 -4.18 6.94
N ILE A 117 12.48 -4.88 5.85
CA ILE A 117 13.66 -5.74 5.77
C ILE A 117 14.95 -4.97 6.07
N LEU A 118 14.98 -3.64 5.83
CA LEU A 118 16.12 -2.79 6.13
C LEU A 118 16.41 -2.67 7.64
N HIS A 119 15.44 -3.03 8.50
CA HIS A 119 15.63 -3.13 9.95
C HIS A 119 16.11 -4.53 10.40
N SER A 120 16.21 -5.48 9.47
CA SER A 120 16.69 -6.85 9.69
C SER A 120 17.64 -7.27 8.57
N PRO A 121 18.78 -6.57 8.40
CA PRO A 121 19.71 -6.81 7.29
C PRO A 121 20.21 -8.26 7.24
N GLU A 122 20.35 -8.91 8.40
CA GLU A 122 20.74 -10.30 8.54
C GLU A 122 19.77 -11.26 7.81
N VAL A 123 18.48 -10.91 7.72
CA VAL A 123 17.49 -11.72 6.99
C VAL A 123 17.75 -11.62 5.48
N LYS A 124 18.01 -10.41 4.95
CA LYS A 124 18.37 -10.23 3.54
C LYS A 124 19.64 -11.02 3.20
N GLU A 125 20.68 -10.94 4.06
CA GLU A 125 21.93 -11.67 3.88
C GLU A 125 21.70 -13.20 3.87
N MET A 126 20.85 -13.72 4.74
CA MET A 126 20.53 -15.14 4.79
C MET A 126 19.76 -15.62 3.55
N LEU A 127 18.79 -14.84 3.06
CA LEU A 127 18.08 -15.17 1.81
C LEU A 127 19.07 -15.26 0.64
N VAL A 128 19.95 -14.27 0.50
CA VAL A 128 21.00 -14.24 -0.53
C VAL A 128 21.97 -15.42 -0.37
N TYR A 129 22.38 -15.73 0.87
CA TYR A 129 23.22 -16.91 1.15
C TYR A 129 22.60 -18.22 0.67
N PHE A 130 21.30 -18.36 0.75
CA PHE A 130 20.54 -19.50 0.21
C PHE A 130 20.24 -19.39 -1.29
N ASN A 131 20.86 -18.46 -2.00
CA ASN A 131 20.62 -18.17 -3.42
C ASN A 131 19.16 -17.78 -3.73
N ILE A 132 18.47 -17.13 -2.79
CA ILE A 132 17.16 -16.53 -3.00
C ILE A 132 17.38 -15.04 -3.25
N PRO A 133 17.21 -14.55 -4.48
CA PRO A 133 17.31 -13.12 -4.78
C PRO A 133 16.29 -12.32 -3.98
N VAL A 134 16.67 -11.13 -3.54
CA VAL A 134 15.79 -10.24 -2.76
C VAL A 134 15.56 -8.95 -3.53
N MET A 135 14.31 -8.67 -3.82
CA MET A 135 13.84 -7.40 -4.35
C MET A 135 13.12 -6.62 -3.24
N ILE A 136 13.54 -5.41 -2.98
CA ILE A 136 12.81 -4.52 -2.06
C ILE A 136 11.88 -3.62 -2.88
N GLU A 137 10.59 -3.71 -2.62
CA GLU A 137 9.61 -2.82 -3.21
C GLU A 137 9.53 -1.51 -2.40
N TYR A 138 9.39 -0.41 -3.11
CA TYR A 138 9.39 0.92 -2.51
C TYR A 138 8.08 1.69 -2.77
N SER A 139 7.02 1.02 -3.16
CA SER A 139 5.72 1.65 -3.43
C SER A 139 5.21 2.49 -2.25
N SER A 140 5.54 2.06 -1.01
CA SER A 140 5.17 2.78 0.21
C SER A 140 5.88 4.13 0.39
N TYR A 141 6.96 4.38 -0.35
CA TYR A 141 7.68 5.66 -0.34
C TYR A 141 7.26 6.63 -1.44
N GLU A 142 6.36 6.21 -2.32
CA GLU A 142 5.80 7.10 -3.32
C GLU A 142 4.88 8.12 -2.65
N SER A 143 5.20 9.39 -2.81
CA SER A 143 4.41 10.51 -2.26
C SER A 143 3.16 10.81 -3.08
N HIS A 144 3.15 10.41 -4.35
CA HIS A 144 1.98 10.55 -5.23
C HIS A 144 1.19 9.24 -5.28
N PRO A 145 -0.15 9.26 -5.08
CA PRO A 145 -0.97 8.05 -5.09
C PRO A 145 -0.81 7.21 -6.36
N LEU A 146 -0.77 7.83 -7.53
CA LEU A 146 -0.54 7.12 -8.79
C LEU A 146 0.86 6.52 -8.91
N GLY A 147 1.89 7.12 -8.28
CA GLY A 147 3.21 6.51 -8.22
C GLY A 147 3.18 5.15 -7.52
N ARG A 148 2.37 5.04 -6.45
CA ARG A 148 2.17 3.75 -5.76
C ARG A 148 1.52 2.70 -6.67
N VAL A 149 0.49 3.09 -7.42
CA VAL A 149 -0.22 2.21 -8.36
C VAL A 149 0.69 1.81 -9.54
N GLU A 150 1.56 2.72 -9.98
CA GLU A 150 2.43 2.49 -11.14
C GLU A 150 3.40 1.31 -10.95
N TRP A 151 3.68 0.91 -9.71
CA TRP A 151 4.46 -0.27 -9.40
C TRP A 151 3.88 -1.56 -10.00
N ILE A 152 2.58 -1.58 -10.36
CA ILE A 152 1.98 -2.71 -11.08
C ILE A 152 2.71 -3.00 -12.39
N LYS A 153 3.26 -1.98 -13.07
CA LYS A 153 4.03 -2.16 -14.31
C LYS A 153 5.31 -2.96 -14.08
N PHE A 154 5.92 -2.78 -12.90
CA PHE A 154 7.08 -3.53 -12.47
C PHE A 154 6.73 -5.02 -12.30
N PHE A 155 5.61 -5.31 -11.64
CA PHE A 155 5.12 -6.68 -11.47
C PHE A 155 4.55 -7.27 -12.76
N GLY A 156 3.98 -6.45 -13.63
CA GLY A 156 3.63 -6.84 -15.00
C GLY A 156 4.83 -7.40 -15.77
N ALA A 157 5.97 -6.71 -15.69
CA ALA A 157 7.20 -7.18 -16.33
C ALA A 157 7.79 -8.44 -15.67
N LEU A 158 7.56 -8.70 -14.37
CA LEU A 158 7.93 -9.96 -13.73
C LEU A 158 7.08 -11.15 -14.20
N THR A 159 5.83 -10.89 -14.50
CA THR A 159 4.82 -11.94 -14.77
C THR A 159 4.48 -12.10 -16.26
N GLY A 160 5.07 -11.28 -17.15
CA GLY A 160 4.73 -11.24 -18.57
C GLY A 160 3.34 -10.67 -18.84
N LYS A 161 2.88 -9.76 -17.97
CA LYS A 161 1.56 -9.11 -17.99
C LYS A 161 1.66 -7.60 -18.15
N GLU A 162 2.62 -7.14 -18.95
CA GLU A 162 2.90 -5.71 -19.14
C GLU A 162 1.70 -4.94 -19.69
N LYS A 163 0.93 -5.58 -20.59
CA LYS A 163 -0.25 -4.96 -21.17
C LYS A 163 -1.37 -4.80 -20.16
N GLU A 164 -1.66 -5.85 -19.40
CA GLU A 164 -2.65 -5.82 -18.31
C GLU A 164 -2.26 -4.80 -17.24
N ALA A 165 -0.97 -4.69 -16.93
CA ALA A 165 -0.45 -3.70 -16.00
C ALA A 165 -0.67 -2.26 -16.47
N GLU A 166 -0.41 -1.99 -17.76
CA GLU A 166 -0.65 -0.68 -18.35
C GLU A 166 -2.13 -0.31 -18.36
N GLU A 167 -3.01 -1.27 -18.71
CA GLU A 167 -4.46 -1.07 -18.69
C GLU A 167 -4.99 -0.81 -17.28
N ALA A 168 -4.51 -1.56 -16.27
CA ALA A 168 -4.90 -1.38 -14.88
C ALA A 168 -4.43 -0.03 -14.32
N PHE A 169 -3.17 0.36 -14.61
CA PHE A 169 -2.66 1.67 -14.22
C PHE A 169 -3.46 2.80 -14.87
N LYS A 170 -3.70 2.72 -16.19
CA LYS A 170 -4.44 3.71 -16.95
C LYS A 170 -5.86 3.91 -16.39
N LYS A 171 -6.54 2.83 -16.03
CA LYS A 171 -7.86 2.89 -15.40
C LYS A 171 -7.84 3.73 -14.12
N GLN A 172 -6.85 3.52 -13.23
CA GLN A 172 -6.72 4.30 -12.01
C GLN A 172 -6.36 5.77 -12.29
N ALA A 173 -5.49 6.03 -13.25
CA ALA A 173 -5.14 7.38 -13.67
C ALA A 173 -6.36 8.15 -14.21
N GLU A 174 -7.18 7.52 -15.05
CA GLU A 174 -8.41 8.11 -15.61
C GLU A 174 -9.42 8.47 -14.50
N ILE A 175 -9.57 7.64 -13.47
CA ILE A 175 -10.44 7.95 -12.31
C ILE A 175 -9.90 9.18 -11.57
N VAL A 176 -8.60 9.24 -11.30
CA VAL A 176 -7.97 10.38 -10.63
C VAL A 176 -8.12 11.65 -11.45
N ASP A 177 -7.92 11.60 -12.76
CA ASP A 177 -8.10 12.74 -13.66
C ASP A 177 -9.55 13.25 -13.65
N GLN A 178 -10.53 12.33 -13.69
CA GLN A 178 -11.94 12.69 -13.62
C GLN A 178 -12.29 13.37 -12.30
N VAL A 179 -11.80 12.86 -11.17
CA VAL A 179 -12.03 13.46 -9.86
C VAL A 179 -11.35 14.83 -9.75
N THR A 180 -10.11 14.94 -10.21
CA THR A 180 -9.33 16.19 -10.15
C THR A 180 -9.94 17.31 -11.00
N ALA A 181 -10.68 16.96 -12.06
CA ALA A 181 -11.41 17.91 -12.90
C ALA A 181 -12.71 18.43 -12.26
N LYS A 182 -13.19 17.79 -11.17
CA LYS A 182 -14.39 18.24 -10.45
C LYS A 182 -14.13 19.49 -9.61
N GLU A 183 -15.20 20.10 -9.12
CA GLU A 183 -15.13 21.29 -8.28
C GLU A 183 -14.39 21.00 -6.96
N LYS A 184 -13.40 21.86 -6.64
CA LYS A 184 -12.66 21.80 -5.39
C LYS A 184 -13.41 22.50 -4.28
N THR A 185 -13.16 22.10 -3.04
CA THR A 185 -13.72 22.70 -1.85
C THR A 185 -12.62 23.32 -0.97
N ASP A 186 -12.99 24.25 -0.09
CA ASP A 186 -12.08 24.74 0.96
C ASP A 186 -12.14 23.92 2.25
N LYS A 187 -12.87 22.79 2.23
CA LYS A 187 -13.09 21.95 3.40
C LYS A 187 -11.80 21.25 3.83
N THR A 188 -11.59 21.24 5.12
CA THR A 188 -10.39 20.67 5.76
C THR A 188 -10.65 19.26 6.28
N VAL A 189 -9.66 18.38 6.14
CA VAL A 189 -9.73 16.98 6.52
C VAL A 189 -8.58 16.61 7.46
N GLY A 190 -8.89 16.04 8.61
CA GLY A 190 -7.93 15.40 9.51
C GLY A 190 -7.93 13.88 9.26
N PHE A 191 -6.75 13.28 9.08
CA PHE A 191 -6.57 11.82 8.97
C PHE A 191 -5.67 11.34 10.09
N PHE A 192 -6.17 10.44 10.95
CA PHE A 192 -5.48 10.05 12.18
C PHE A 192 -5.89 8.67 12.70
N TYR A 193 -5.09 8.13 13.66
CA TYR A 193 -5.57 7.11 14.59
C TYR A 193 -4.98 7.32 15.99
N ILE A 194 -5.58 6.70 17.00
CA ILE A 194 -5.15 6.78 18.40
C ILE A 194 -4.35 5.54 18.74
N THR A 195 -3.08 5.74 19.09
CA THR A 195 -2.15 4.66 19.46
C THR A 195 -2.50 4.04 20.81
N SER A 196 -2.03 2.84 21.08
CA SER A 196 -2.28 2.12 22.35
C SER A 196 -1.76 2.86 23.58
N ASN A 197 -0.78 3.75 23.42
CA ASN A 197 -0.25 4.60 24.50
C ASN A 197 -0.90 5.99 24.55
N GLY A 198 -2.01 6.20 23.83
CA GLY A 198 -2.80 7.42 23.90
C GLY A 198 -2.28 8.60 23.08
N LEU A 199 -1.23 8.42 22.26
CA LEU A 199 -0.80 9.43 21.30
C LEU A 199 -1.71 9.42 20.06
N VAL A 200 -1.74 10.54 19.35
CA VAL A 200 -2.42 10.63 18.05
C VAL A 200 -1.38 10.51 16.95
N GLN A 201 -1.52 9.52 16.08
CA GLN A 201 -0.70 9.41 14.90
C GLN A 201 -1.41 10.05 13.72
N VAL A 202 -0.70 10.93 13.04
CA VAL A 202 -1.16 11.65 11.85
C VAL A 202 -0.21 11.43 10.69
N ARG A 203 -0.62 11.78 9.47
CA ARG A 203 0.25 11.75 8.28
C ARG A 203 1.11 13.00 8.21
N GLN A 204 2.38 12.83 7.79
CA GLN A 204 3.20 13.98 7.42
C GLN A 204 2.68 14.60 6.11
N SER A 205 2.87 15.89 5.92
CA SER A 205 2.31 16.64 4.77
C SER A 205 2.81 16.11 3.41
N SER A 206 3.99 15.48 3.38
CA SER A 206 4.58 14.87 2.18
C SER A 206 4.09 13.46 1.87
N ASP A 207 3.23 12.87 2.73
CA ASP A 207 2.69 11.53 2.52
C ASP A 207 1.60 11.51 1.43
N TYR A 208 1.35 10.35 0.86
CA TYR A 208 0.38 10.18 -0.22
C TYR A 208 -1.09 10.41 0.22
N ILE A 209 -1.43 10.21 1.51
CA ILE A 209 -2.80 10.45 2.02
C ILE A 209 -3.16 11.94 1.96
N PRO A 210 -2.35 12.91 2.44
CA PRO A 210 -2.58 14.32 2.18
C PRO A 210 -2.74 14.65 0.70
N LYS A 211 -1.94 14.00 -0.16
CA LYS A 211 -2.04 14.19 -1.61
C LYS A 211 -3.36 13.65 -2.19
N MET A 212 -3.88 12.54 -1.67
CA MET A 212 -5.20 12.04 -2.05
C MET A 212 -6.32 13.02 -1.65
N ILE A 213 -6.25 13.61 -0.46
CA ILE A 213 -7.19 14.63 0.01
C ILE A 213 -7.17 15.86 -0.91
N GLU A 214 -5.97 16.30 -1.32
CA GLU A 214 -5.79 17.41 -2.26
C GLU A 214 -6.39 17.09 -3.65
N LEU A 215 -6.10 15.90 -4.18
CA LEU A 215 -6.65 15.43 -5.47
C LEU A 215 -8.17 15.30 -5.43
N ALA A 216 -8.73 14.92 -4.29
CA ALA A 216 -10.17 14.86 -4.04
C ALA A 216 -10.82 16.27 -3.92
N GLY A 217 -10.02 17.33 -3.90
CA GLY A 217 -10.49 18.71 -3.83
C GLY A 217 -10.64 19.27 -2.43
N GLY A 218 -10.14 18.59 -1.38
CA GLY A 218 -10.07 19.07 -0.01
C GLY A 218 -8.71 19.63 0.38
N LYS A 219 -8.56 19.99 1.65
CA LYS A 219 -7.30 20.45 2.25
C LYS A 219 -6.94 19.57 3.46
N TYR A 220 -5.74 19.04 3.49
CA TYR A 220 -5.26 18.35 4.70
C TYR A 220 -5.00 19.37 5.80
N ILE A 221 -5.47 19.08 7.02
CA ILE A 221 -5.44 20.06 8.12
C ILE A 221 -4.01 20.42 8.56
N PHE A 222 -3.02 19.55 8.36
CA PHE A 222 -1.62 19.77 8.70
C PHE A 222 -0.79 20.02 7.44
N GLU A 223 -0.84 21.25 6.90
CA GLU A 223 -0.19 21.58 5.61
C GLU A 223 1.34 21.51 5.63
N ASN A 224 1.96 21.76 6.80
CA ASN A 224 3.42 21.86 6.95
C ASN A 224 3.93 20.95 8.08
N LEU A 225 3.40 19.75 8.22
CA LEU A 225 3.79 18.84 9.27
C LEU A 225 4.88 17.88 8.79
N GLY A 226 5.95 17.79 9.57
CA GLY A 226 7.08 16.92 9.31
C GLY A 226 8.18 17.59 8.49
N ASP A 227 9.21 16.81 8.19
CA ASP A 227 10.34 17.22 7.36
C ASP A 227 10.15 16.67 5.95
N SER A 228 10.28 17.50 4.92
CA SER A 228 10.18 17.07 3.52
C SER A 228 11.21 16.00 3.14
N ASP A 229 12.34 15.98 3.83
CA ASP A 229 13.42 15.01 3.64
C ASP A 229 13.23 13.74 4.49
N SER A 230 12.21 13.73 5.36
CA SER A 230 11.87 12.57 6.19
C SER A 230 11.34 11.42 5.34
N LYS A 231 11.92 10.25 5.54
CA LYS A 231 11.40 8.99 4.97
C LYS A 231 10.21 8.42 5.74
N ARG A 232 9.73 9.13 6.77
CA ARG A 232 8.59 8.70 7.58
C ARG A 232 7.30 9.24 6.99
N SER A 233 6.32 8.39 6.85
CA SER A 233 4.97 8.77 6.38
C SER A 233 4.08 9.31 7.50
N THR A 234 4.42 9.04 8.74
CA THR A 234 3.59 9.37 9.92
C THR A 234 4.39 10.08 11.01
N MET A 235 3.66 10.80 11.87
CA MET A 235 4.17 11.40 13.11
C MET A 235 3.20 11.17 14.25
N ASN A 236 3.74 10.89 15.45
CA ASN A 236 2.96 10.86 16.67
C ASN A 236 3.00 12.22 17.34
N MET A 237 1.86 12.71 17.81
CA MET A 237 1.74 13.95 18.56
C MET A 237 0.91 13.75 19.83
N GLN A 238 1.05 14.67 20.78
CA GLN A 238 0.21 14.70 21.97
C GLN A 238 -1.23 15.09 21.64
N VAL A 239 -2.18 14.64 22.44
CA VAL A 239 -3.61 14.91 22.22
C VAL A 239 -3.90 16.42 22.19
N GLU A 240 -3.21 17.20 23.02
CA GLU A 240 -3.35 18.66 23.08
C GLU A 240 -2.85 19.35 21.80
N GLU A 241 -1.78 18.82 21.21
CA GLU A 241 -1.25 19.32 19.93
C GLU A 241 -2.23 19.01 18.79
N PHE A 242 -2.75 17.79 18.75
CA PHE A 242 -3.78 17.41 17.81
C PHE A 242 -5.05 18.24 17.95
N TYR A 243 -5.50 18.47 19.19
CA TYR A 243 -6.65 19.33 19.48
C TYR A 243 -6.44 20.73 18.87
N ASN A 244 -5.31 21.35 19.18
CA ASN A 244 -5.03 22.71 18.72
C ASN A 244 -4.95 22.81 17.17
N GLY A 245 -4.43 21.78 16.52
CA GLY A 245 -4.26 21.73 15.07
C GLY A 245 -5.51 21.29 14.28
N ALA A 246 -6.38 20.44 14.89
CA ALA A 246 -7.42 19.75 14.12
C ALA A 246 -8.86 19.96 14.64
N LYS A 247 -9.08 20.65 15.78
CA LYS A 247 -10.43 20.83 16.37
C LYS A 247 -11.43 21.51 15.44
N ASP A 248 -10.97 22.36 14.54
CA ASP A 248 -11.77 23.12 13.60
C ASP A 248 -11.88 22.46 12.22
N ALA A 249 -11.31 21.25 12.04
CA ALA A 249 -11.44 20.50 10.81
C ALA A 249 -12.91 20.24 10.46
N ASP A 250 -13.25 20.36 9.15
CA ASP A 250 -14.59 20.08 8.65
C ASP A 250 -14.93 18.61 8.69
N PHE A 251 -13.95 17.76 8.42
CA PHE A 251 -14.04 16.30 8.39
C PHE A 251 -12.90 15.64 9.15
N LEU A 252 -13.19 14.50 9.76
CA LEU A 252 -12.19 13.60 10.35
C LEU A 252 -12.32 12.22 9.71
N ILE A 253 -11.18 11.63 9.34
CA ILE A 253 -11.08 10.24 8.90
C ILE A 253 -10.22 9.48 9.90
N TYR A 254 -10.81 8.50 10.57
CA TYR A 254 -10.11 7.60 11.46
C TYR A 254 -9.53 6.42 10.67
N ASN A 255 -8.25 6.14 10.85
CA ASN A 255 -7.58 5.02 10.18
C ASN A 255 -7.81 3.71 10.94
N SER A 256 -8.65 2.83 10.42
CA SER A 256 -9.00 1.54 11.03
C SER A 256 -7.95 0.45 10.85
N THR A 257 -7.01 0.61 9.93
CA THR A 257 -6.13 -0.47 9.47
C THR A 257 -5.15 -0.95 10.55
N VAL A 258 -4.93 -0.16 11.61
CA VAL A 258 -3.96 -0.44 12.67
C VAL A 258 -4.61 -1.16 13.85
N ASP A 259 -5.76 -0.68 14.31
CA ASP A 259 -6.41 -1.13 15.55
C ASP A 259 -7.79 -1.76 15.35
N GLY A 260 -8.18 -1.96 14.09
CA GLY A 260 -9.47 -2.55 13.71
C GLY A 260 -10.61 -1.55 13.65
N GLY A 261 -10.34 -0.24 13.84
CA GLY A 261 -11.29 0.83 13.71
C GLY A 261 -12.26 0.99 14.86
N VAL A 262 -13.25 1.86 14.63
CA VAL A 262 -14.35 2.17 15.54
C VAL A 262 -15.67 2.13 14.78
N LYS A 263 -16.77 1.78 15.45
CA LYS A 263 -18.07 1.62 14.81
C LYS A 263 -19.00 2.81 15.01
N SER A 264 -18.65 3.72 15.92
CA SER A 264 -19.48 4.88 16.27
C SER A 264 -18.64 6.03 16.80
N ILE A 265 -19.19 7.25 16.73
CA ILE A 265 -18.63 8.44 17.38
C ILE A 265 -18.43 8.20 18.89
N ASN A 266 -19.36 7.50 19.55
CA ASN A 266 -19.24 7.18 20.97
C ASN A 266 -18.02 6.30 21.28
N GLU A 267 -17.72 5.31 20.44
CA GLU A 267 -16.51 4.50 20.61
C GLU A 267 -15.24 5.32 20.40
N LEU A 268 -15.23 6.20 19.40
CA LEU A 268 -14.12 7.10 19.14
C LEU A 268 -13.87 8.06 20.30
N VAL A 269 -14.92 8.69 20.83
CA VAL A 269 -14.85 9.59 21.99
C VAL A 269 -14.41 8.84 23.27
N LYS A 270 -14.78 7.57 23.44
CA LYS A 270 -14.25 6.75 24.55
C LYS A 270 -12.75 6.53 24.46
N LYS A 271 -12.19 6.39 23.25
CA LYS A 271 -10.73 6.30 23.05
C LYS A 271 -10.02 7.61 23.36
N CYS A 272 -10.62 8.74 23.00
CA CYS A 272 -10.05 10.08 23.23
C CYS A 272 -11.16 11.10 23.51
N PRO A 273 -11.48 11.38 24.78
CA PRO A 273 -12.62 12.21 25.18
C PRO A 273 -12.61 13.63 24.62
N VAL A 274 -11.45 14.22 24.39
CA VAL A 274 -11.34 15.60 23.85
C VAL A 274 -11.92 15.72 22.44
N LEU A 275 -12.05 14.62 21.71
CA LEU A 275 -12.65 14.62 20.38
C LEU A 275 -14.12 15.07 20.38
N ALA A 276 -14.83 14.95 21.52
CA ALA A 276 -16.20 15.46 21.66
C ALA A 276 -16.32 16.97 21.36
N ASP A 277 -15.25 17.72 21.51
CA ASP A 277 -15.21 19.16 21.26
C ASP A 277 -14.90 19.56 19.82
N PHE A 278 -14.50 18.60 18.98
CA PHE A 278 -14.16 18.85 17.57
C PHE A 278 -15.39 19.23 16.73
N LYS A 279 -15.19 20.17 15.80
CA LYS A 279 -16.22 20.62 14.86
C LYS A 279 -16.81 19.43 14.07
N ALA A 280 -15.97 18.59 13.51
CA ALA A 280 -16.39 17.42 12.73
C ALA A 280 -17.23 16.44 13.56
N VAL A 281 -16.88 16.22 14.82
CA VAL A 281 -17.64 15.34 15.74
C VAL A 281 -19.02 15.94 16.04
N LYS A 282 -19.08 17.23 16.35
CA LYS A 282 -20.35 17.95 16.62
C LYS A 282 -21.28 18.02 15.41
N SER A 283 -20.72 18.03 14.19
CA SER A 283 -21.49 18.06 12.95
C SER A 283 -21.75 16.67 12.34
N GLY A 284 -21.26 15.58 12.95
CA GLY A 284 -21.40 14.22 12.44
C GLY A 284 -20.58 13.96 11.16
N ASN A 285 -19.52 14.72 10.90
CA ASN A 285 -18.62 14.56 9.76
C ASN A 285 -17.37 13.75 10.13
N VAL A 286 -17.60 12.60 10.75
CA VAL A 286 -16.54 11.66 11.15
C VAL A 286 -16.68 10.38 10.37
N TRP A 287 -15.62 10.00 9.70
CA TRP A 287 -15.54 8.82 8.86
C TRP A 287 -14.43 7.89 9.35
N CYS A 288 -14.47 6.66 8.93
CA CYS A 288 -13.47 5.64 9.24
C CYS A 288 -13.12 4.91 7.94
N THR A 289 -11.85 4.57 7.75
CA THR A 289 -11.45 3.74 6.61
C THR A 289 -11.96 2.30 6.79
N GLU A 290 -12.25 1.60 5.69
CA GLU A 290 -12.36 0.15 5.74
C GLU A 290 -11.02 -0.47 6.15
N ARG A 291 -11.05 -1.67 6.74
CA ARG A 291 -9.86 -2.32 7.32
C ARG A 291 -8.85 -2.78 6.28
N ASP A 292 -9.33 -3.05 5.11
CA ASP A 292 -8.58 -3.62 3.99
C ASP A 292 -7.92 -2.57 3.07
N VAL A 293 -8.20 -1.28 3.28
CA VAL A 293 -7.73 -0.17 2.42
C VAL A 293 -6.24 -0.26 2.05
N TYR A 294 -5.37 -0.72 2.97
CA TYR A 294 -3.95 -0.86 2.66
C TYR A 294 -3.58 -2.14 1.90
N GLN A 295 -4.50 -3.08 1.79
CA GLN A 295 -4.36 -4.26 0.94
C GLN A 295 -5.01 -4.08 -0.44
N GLN A 296 -5.76 -3.00 -0.65
CA GLN A 296 -6.43 -2.67 -1.90
C GLN A 296 -5.67 -1.56 -2.65
N SER A 297 -4.40 -1.79 -2.93
CA SER A 297 -3.52 -0.80 -3.56
C SER A 297 -3.96 -0.38 -4.96
N MET A 298 -4.69 -1.26 -5.67
CA MET A 298 -5.26 -1.00 -6.99
C MET A 298 -6.63 -0.30 -6.95
N SER A 299 -7.06 0.18 -5.77
CA SER A 299 -8.30 0.93 -5.58
C SER A 299 -8.08 2.40 -5.16
N ILE A 300 -6.85 2.88 -5.27
CA ILE A 300 -6.47 4.25 -4.83
C ILE A 300 -7.30 5.33 -5.55
N GLY A 301 -7.57 5.19 -6.85
CA GLY A 301 -8.41 6.13 -7.58
C GLY A 301 -9.84 6.21 -7.03
N TYR A 302 -10.42 5.06 -6.68
CA TYR A 302 -11.74 4.99 -6.08
C TYR A 302 -11.77 5.56 -4.65
N LEU A 303 -10.71 5.37 -3.86
CA LEU A 303 -10.62 6.00 -2.53
C LEU A 303 -10.53 7.53 -2.64
N ILE A 304 -9.84 8.06 -3.66
CA ILE A 304 -9.83 9.51 -3.95
C ILE A 304 -11.23 9.98 -4.33
N GLU A 305 -11.96 9.20 -5.12
CA GLU A 305 -13.36 9.49 -5.47
C GLU A 305 -14.27 9.47 -4.24
N ASP A 306 -14.13 8.50 -3.36
CA ASP A 306 -14.86 8.42 -2.10
C ASP A 306 -14.60 9.63 -1.19
N ILE A 307 -13.34 10.07 -1.09
CA ILE A 307 -12.99 11.31 -0.34
C ILE A 307 -13.68 12.52 -1.00
N HIS A 308 -13.68 12.61 -2.33
CA HIS A 308 -14.40 13.67 -3.03
C HIS A 308 -15.90 13.66 -2.72
N ASN A 309 -16.53 12.49 -2.84
CA ASN A 309 -17.95 12.31 -2.57
C ASN A 309 -18.30 12.65 -1.11
N MET A 310 -17.47 12.23 -0.15
CA MET A 310 -17.56 12.62 1.26
C MET A 310 -17.53 14.15 1.42
N LEU A 311 -16.60 14.83 0.75
CA LEU A 311 -16.47 16.29 0.80
C LEU A 311 -17.70 17.00 0.19
N GLN A 312 -18.33 16.43 -0.81
CA GLN A 312 -19.57 16.97 -1.42
C GLN A 312 -20.84 16.65 -0.61
N GLY A 313 -20.75 15.79 0.41
CA GLY A 313 -21.89 15.39 1.22
C GLY A 313 -22.80 14.38 0.52
N ALA A 314 -22.21 13.51 -0.29
CA ALA A 314 -22.92 12.40 -0.94
C ALA A 314 -23.52 11.42 0.07
N ASP A 315 -24.50 10.62 -0.37
CA ASP A 315 -25.08 9.54 0.45
C ASP A 315 -23.99 8.50 0.79
N ASP A 316 -23.98 8.02 2.02
CA ASP A 316 -23.03 6.99 2.51
C ASP A 316 -23.02 5.73 1.63
N LYS A 317 -24.10 5.46 0.88
CA LYS A 317 -24.19 4.33 -0.06
C LYS A 317 -23.37 4.48 -1.34
N GLU A 318 -22.90 5.68 -1.63
CA GLU A 318 -22.05 5.98 -2.78
C GLU A 318 -20.56 5.91 -2.44
N ILE A 319 -20.23 5.52 -1.19
CA ILE A 319 -18.87 5.47 -0.64
C ILE A 319 -18.56 4.03 -0.25
N ASN A 320 -17.42 3.49 -0.69
CA ASN A 320 -17.08 2.07 -0.57
C ASN A 320 -15.89 1.80 0.36
N TYR A 321 -14.92 2.70 0.40
CA TYR A 321 -13.66 2.54 1.15
C TYR A 321 -13.62 3.31 2.47
N LEU A 322 -14.67 4.10 2.71
CA LEU A 322 -14.90 4.84 3.95
C LEU A 322 -16.31 4.55 4.44
N TYR A 323 -16.51 4.56 5.75
CA TYR A 323 -17.85 4.52 6.35
C TYR A 323 -18.01 5.62 7.38
N ARG A 324 -19.21 6.18 7.45
CA ARG A 324 -19.55 7.26 8.37
C ARG A 324 -19.81 6.72 9.77
N LEU A 325 -19.26 7.38 10.78
CA LEU A 325 -19.54 7.06 12.18
C LEU A 325 -20.84 7.78 12.63
N ASN A 326 -21.74 7.01 13.26
CA ASN A 326 -23.01 7.49 13.78
C ASN A 326 -23.03 7.52 15.31
#